data_5fcd02da6fca1bf9fcf1dfe880c65ac2
#
_entry.id   5fcd02da6fca1bf9fcf1dfe880c65ac2
#
_cell.length_a   1.000
_cell.length_b   1.000
_cell.length_c   1.000
_cell.angle_alpha   90.00
_cell.angle_beta   90.00
_cell.angle_gamma   90.00
#
_symmetry.space_group_name_H-M   'P 1'
#
loop_
_entity.id
_entity.type
_entity.pdbx_description
1 polymer ?
#
loop_
_entity_poly.entity_id
_entity_poly.type
_entity_poly.pdbx_seq_one_letter_code
_entity_poly.pdbx_strand_id
1 'polypeptide(L)'
;MNEQNNPILEVKNLRVSYHTYAGEVKAVRGVQFSLEKGQALAIVGESGCGKSVTAKSIMGLIKAPQGEIKENSEILYHGENILKYNKKQWQHYKGGECAIIFQDALASLNPTMRVGKQIMENLMGHKNMTKQEAAKEAV
;
A
#
# COMPACT_ATOMS: atom_id res chain seq x y z
N MET A 1 -6.24 30.47 -14.96
CA MET A 1 -7.10 29.36 -14.53
C MET A 1 -6.26 28.52 -13.57
N ASN A 2 -6.61 28.57 -12.30
CA ASN A 2 -5.90 27.77 -11.27
C ASN A 2 -6.21 26.30 -11.53
N GLU A 3 -5.24 25.54 -12.02
CA GLU A 3 -5.24 24.11 -11.80
C GLU A 3 -5.23 23.94 -10.28
N GLN A 4 -6.36 23.57 -9.71
CA GLN A 4 -6.44 23.20 -8.31
C GLN A 4 -5.47 22.02 -8.16
N ASN A 5 -4.37 22.28 -7.47
CA ASN A 5 -3.38 21.27 -7.08
C ASN A 5 -4.07 20.27 -6.15
N ASN A 6 -4.82 19.33 -6.73
CA ASN A 6 -5.36 18.23 -5.97
C ASN A 6 -4.21 17.28 -5.65
N PRO A 7 -3.96 17.01 -4.37
CA PRO A 7 -2.90 16.09 -3.98
C PRO A 7 -3.15 14.70 -4.59
N ILE A 8 -2.08 14.04 -5.02
CA ILE A 8 -2.16 12.68 -5.54
C ILE A 8 -2.58 11.69 -4.44
N LEU A 9 -2.12 11.94 -3.22
CA LEU A 9 -2.46 11.15 -2.04
C LEU A 9 -2.79 12.09 -0.87
N GLU A 10 -3.90 11.83 -0.21
CA GLU A 10 -4.29 12.55 1.00
C GLU A 10 -4.73 11.56 2.07
N VAL A 11 -4.10 11.62 3.21
CA VAL A 11 -4.43 10.80 4.38
C VAL A 11 -5.07 11.70 5.43
N LYS A 12 -6.28 11.36 5.85
CA LYS A 12 -7.06 12.13 6.82
C LYS A 12 -7.41 11.27 8.03
N ASN A 13 -7.01 11.74 9.20
CA ASN A 13 -7.33 11.13 10.48
C ASN A 13 -7.11 9.61 10.52
N LEU A 14 -6.03 9.13 9.90
CA LEU A 14 -5.75 7.70 9.85
C LEU A 14 -5.55 7.14 11.26
N ARG A 15 -6.39 6.19 11.63
CA ARG A 15 -6.33 5.46 12.90
C ARG A 15 -6.33 3.97 12.62
N VAL A 16 -5.33 3.29 13.16
CA VAL A 16 -5.16 1.84 12.97
C VAL A 16 -4.92 1.18 14.30
N SER A 17 -5.65 0.12 14.55
CA SER A 17 -5.49 -0.73 15.73
C SER A 17 -5.18 -2.16 15.32
N TYR A 18 -4.44 -2.85 16.17
CA TYR A 18 -4.26 -4.30 16.12
C TYR A 18 -4.91 -4.96 17.34
N HIS A 19 -5.62 -6.05 17.08
CA HIS A 19 -6.25 -6.86 18.10
C HIS A 19 -5.34 -8.04 18.44
N THR A 20 -4.92 -8.10 19.68
CA THR A 20 -4.06 -9.15 20.24
C THR A 20 -4.77 -9.85 21.40
N TYR A 21 -4.25 -10.97 21.85
CA TYR A 21 -4.76 -11.65 23.07
C TYR A 21 -4.69 -10.77 24.32
N ALA A 22 -3.76 -9.81 24.36
CA ALA A 22 -3.60 -8.85 25.45
C ALA A 22 -4.50 -7.60 25.31
N GLY A 23 -5.26 -7.49 24.23
CA GLY A 23 -6.15 -6.38 23.97
C GLY A 23 -5.83 -5.58 22.69
N GLU A 24 -6.41 -4.41 22.57
CA GLU A 24 -6.26 -3.51 21.43
C GLU A 24 -4.99 -2.67 21.55
N VAL A 25 -4.16 -2.70 20.50
CA VAL A 25 -2.97 -1.87 20.36
C VAL A 25 -3.23 -0.80 19.29
N LYS A 26 -3.31 0.46 19.70
CA LYS A 26 -3.51 1.62 18.82
C LYS A 26 -2.19 2.00 18.15
N ALA A 27 -1.91 1.45 16.98
CA ALA A 27 -0.66 1.63 16.26
C ALA A 27 -0.55 2.98 15.55
N VAL A 28 -1.67 3.54 15.06
CA VAL A 28 -1.75 4.87 14.45
C VAL A 28 -2.93 5.62 15.07
N ARG A 29 -2.74 6.89 15.45
CA ARG A 29 -3.67 7.62 16.31
C ARG A 29 -4.17 8.94 15.71
N GLY A 30 -4.44 8.97 14.41
CA GLY A 30 -4.98 10.15 13.73
C GLY A 30 -3.92 10.91 12.94
N VAL A 31 -3.12 10.19 12.17
CA VAL A 31 -2.13 10.77 11.25
C VAL A 31 -2.85 11.41 10.06
N GLN A 32 -2.36 12.59 9.65
CA GLN A 32 -2.82 13.27 8.45
C GLN A 32 -1.65 13.90 7.70
N PHE A 33 -1.69 13.82 6.38
CA PHE A 33 -0.76 14.48 5.46
C PHE A 33 -1.30 14.43 4.03
N SER A 34 -0.72 15.24 3.17
CA SER A 34 -0.97 15.21 1.72
C SER A 34 0.35 15.13 0.97
N LEU A 35 0.29 14.56 -0.23
CA LEU A 35 1.40 14.44 -1.16
C LEU A 35 0.93 14.88 -2.54
N GLU A 36 1.60 15.87 -3.10
CA GLU A 36 1.34 16.33 -4.45
C GLU A 36 2.13 15.54 -5.48
N LYS A 37 1.70 15.59 -6.74
CA LYS A 37 2.40 14.92 -7.83
C LYS A 37 3.83 15.45 -7.96
N GLY A 38 4.79 14.56 -8.03
CA GLY A 38 6.21 14.89 -8.14
C GLY A 38 6.90 15.26 -6.83
N GLN A 39 6.18 15.27 -5.70
CA GLN A 39 6.78 15.49 -4.38
C GLN A 39 7.31 14.20 -3.76
N ALA A 40 8.26 14.36 -2.85
CA ALA A 40 8.74 13.31 -1.95
C ALA A 40 8.39 13.68 -0.51
N LEU A 41 7.83 12.73 0.25
CA LEU A 41 7.49 12.89 1.66
C LEU A 41 8.28 11.87 2.49
N ALA A 42 9.01 12.36 3.49
CA ALA A 42 9.67 11.51 4.48
C ALA A 42 8.84 11.42 5.77
N ILE A 43 8.54 10.19 6.19
CA ILE A 43 7.91 9.90 7.48
C ILE A 43 8.98 9.42 8.45
N VAL A 44 9.32 10.25 9.42
CA VAL A 44 10.38 9.99 10.40
C VAL A 44 9.81 9.78 11.80
N GLY A 45 10.51 9.05 12.64
CA GLY A 45 10.11 8.78 14.02
C GLY A 45 10.82 7.54 14.57
N GLU A 46 10.68 7.29 15.86
CA GLU A 46 11.26 6.15 16.55
C GLU A 46 10.68 4.82 16.08
N SER A 47 11.34 3.70 16.42
CA SER A 47 10.82 2.37 16.17
C SER A 47 9.47 2.17 16.87
N GLY A 48 8.50 1.55 16.17
CA GLY A 48 7.17 1.31 16.74
C GLY A 48 6.20 2.48 16.69
N CYS A 49 6.58 3.68 16.20
CA CYS A 49 5.69 4.85 16.17
C CYS A 49 4.64 4.83 15.03
N GLY A 50 4.49 3.73 14.29
CA GLY A 50 3.42 3.58 13.30
C GLY A 50 3.80 3.89 11.84
N LYS A 51 5.05 4.22 11.52
CA LYS A 51 5.50 4.52 10.13
C LYS A 51 5.14 3.42 9.13
N SER A 52 5.57 2.20 9.42
CA SER A 52 5.31 1.04 8.57
C SER A 52 3.83 0.67 8.52
N VAL A 53 3.09 0.91 9.60
CA VAL A 53 1.64 0.67 9.64
C VAL A 53 0.92 1.67 8.76
N THR A 54 1.35 2.95 8.76
CA THR A 54 0.81 3.99 7.86
C THR A 54 1.05 3.62 6.39
N ALA A 55 2.27 3.23 6.02
CA ALA A 55 2.59 2.79 4.66
C ALA A 55 1.76 1.54 4.25
N LYS A 56 1.65 0.54 5.14
CA LYS A 56 0.83 -0.64 4.91
C LYS A 56 -0.65 -0.32 4.76
N SER A 57 -1.16 0.71 5.44
CA SER A 57 -2.55 1.16 5.32
C SER A 57 -2.82 1.72 3.92
N ILE A 58 -1.91 2.53 3.39
CA ILE A 58 -1.99 3.08 2.02
C ILE A 58 -1.98 1.94 0.99
N MET A 59 -1.23 0.88 1.24
CA MET A 59 -1.18 -0.29 0.36
C MET A 59 -2.35 -1.28 0.58
N GLY A 60 -3.29 -1.01 1.49
CA GLY A 60 -4.39 -1.92 1.82
C GLY A 60 -3.91 -3.27 2.32
N LEU A 61 -2.84 -3.29 3.11
CA LEU A 61 -2.25 -4.49 3.71
C LEU A 61 -2.71 -4.72 5.15
N ILE A 62 -3.47 -3.80 5.71
CA ILE A 62 -4.12 -3.99 7.03
C ILE A 62 -5.40 -4.80 6.82
N LYS A 63 -5.49 -5.95 7.45
CA LYS A 63 -6.61 -6.89 7.26
C LYS A 63 -7.18 -7.35 8.60
N ALA A 64 -8.51 -7.39 8.65
CA ALA A 64 -9.23 -8.06 9.72
C ALA A 64 -8.93 -9.58 9.74
N PRO A 65 -8.99 -10.26 10.90
CA PRO A 65 -9.40 -9.71 12.20
C PRO A 65 -8.29 -9.03 13.01
N GLN A 66 -7.02 -9.24 12.64
CA GLN A 66 -5.88 -8.77 13.43
C GLN A 66 -5.67 -7.26 13.34
N GLY A 67 -5.91 -6.67 12.18
CA GLY A 67 -5.74 -5.24 11.94
C GLY A 67 -7.06 -4.58 11.54
N GLU A 68 -7.28 -3.37 12.04
CA GLU A 68 -8.47 -2.58 11.79
C GLU A 68 -8.09 -1.13 11.49
N ILE A 69 -8.58 -0.60 10.36
CA ILE A 69 -8.57 0.83 10.09
C ILE A 69 -9.92 1.38 10.57
N LYS A 70 -9.88 2.36 11.48
CA LYS A 70 -11.10 2.91 12.09
C LYS A 70 -11.93 3.69 11.06
N GLU A 71 -13.26 3.66 11.21
CA GLU A 71 -14.25 4.20 10.26
C GLU A 71 -14.06 5.68 9.90
N ASN A 72 -13.54 6.48 10.85
CA ASN A 72 -13.29 7.91 10.65
C ASN A 72 -11.97 8.20 9.90
N SER A 73 -11.31 7.18 9.37
CA SER A 73 -10.09 7.31 8.58
C SER A 73 -10.42 7.43 7.11
N GLU A 74 -9.69 8.28 6.40
CA GLU A 74 -9.78 8.37 4.94
C GLU A 74 -8.38 8.34 4.33
N ILE A 75 -8.26 7.63 3.23
CA ILE A 75 -7.07 7.64 2.38
C ILE A 75 -7.57 7.89 0.97
N LEU A 76 -7.33 9.10 0.48
CA LEU A 76 -7.76 9.53 -0.84
C LEU A 76 -6.61 9.43 -1.83
N TYR A 77 -6.81 8.71 -2.92
CA TYR A 77 -5.91 8.65 -4.06
C TYR A 77 -6.61 9.28 -5.26
N HIS A 78 -6.04 10.34 -5.82
CA HIS A 78 -6.72 11.17 -6.83
C HIS A 78 -8.15 11.59 -6.43
N GLY A 79 -8.37 11.87 -5.14
CA GLY A 79 -9.66 12.26 -4.60
C GLY A 79 -10.63 11.10 -4.30
N GLU A 80 -10.31 9.87 -4.66
CA GLU A 80 -11.11 8.68 -4.36
C GLU A 80 -10.64 7.96 -3.10
N ASN A 81 -11.57 7.62 -2.21
CA ASN A 81 -11.22 6.92 -0.97
C ASN A 81 -10.93 5.44 -1.24
N ILE A 82 -9.64 5.07 -1.21
CA ILE A 82 -9.18 3.71 -1.48
C ILE A 82 -9.68 2.68 -0.46
N LEU A 83 -10.07 3.11 0.74
CA LEU A 83 -10.64 2.21 1.75
C LEU A 83 -11.99 1.61 1.32
N LYS A 84 -12.64 2.23 0.32
CA LYS A 84 -13.90 1.77 -0.27
C LYS A 84 -13.72 0.96 -1.56
N TYR A 85 -12.47 0.73 -1.97
CA TYR A 85 -12.18 0.00 -3.21
C TYR A 85 -12.63 -1.45 -3.15
N ASN A 86 -13.23 -1.90 -4.24
CA ASN A 86 -13.53 -3.31 -4.47
C ASN A 86 -12.26 -4.09 -4.90
N LYS A 87 -12.38 -5.42 -5.02
CA LYS A 87 -11.24 -6.28 -5.35
C LYS A 87 -10.54 -5.91 -6.66
N LYS A 88 -11.29 -5.49 -7.69
CA LYS A 88 -10.71 -5.10 -9.00
C LYS A 88 -9.96 -3.78 -8.91
N GLN A 89 -10.52 -2.79 -8.20
CA GLN A 89 -9.88 -1.50 -7.97
C GLN A 89 -8.57 -1.67 -7.17
N TRP A 90 -8.58 -2.49 -6.12
CA TRP A 90 -7.38 -2.82 -5.38
C TRP A 90 -6.32 -3.52 -6.23
N GLN A 91 -6.72 -4.41 -7.14
CA GLN A 91 -5.81 -5.10 -8.04
C GLN A 91 -5.15 -4.13 -9.03
N HIS A 92 -5.91 -3.17 -9.55
CA HIS A 92 -5.37 -2.12 -10.42
C HIS A 92 -4.43 -1.17 -9.67
N TYR A 93 -4.84 -0.72 -8.47
CA TYR A 93 -4.06 0.19 -7.64
C TYR A 93 -2.72 -0.42 -7.23
N LYS A 94 -2.71 -1.67 -6.78
CA LYS A 94 -1.49 -2.37 -6.36
C LYS A 94 -0.70 -2.84 -7.58
N GLY A 95 0.52 -2.32 -7.73
CA GLY A 95 1.42 -2.67 -8.82
C GLY A 95 1.20 -1.91 -10.13
N GLY A 96 -0.01 -1.33 -10.36
CA GLY A 96 -0.26 -0.42 -11.48
C GLY A 96 0.02 1.04 -11.10
N GLU A 97 -0.55 1.48 -9.99
CA GLU A 97 -0.50 2.88 -9.54
C GLU A 97 0.43 3.08 -8.33
N CYS A 98 0.46 2.11 -7.42
CA CYS A 98 1.21 2.21 -6.18
C CYS A 98 2.00 0.94 -5.91
N ALA A 99 3.26 1.08 -5.48
CA ALA A 99 4.12 -0.03 -5.12
C ALA A 99 4.79 0.22 -3.76
N ILE A 100 5.24 -0.84 -3.11
CA ILE A 100 5.97 -0.77 -1.85
C ILE A 100 7.26 -1.58 -1.95
N ILE A 101 8.34 -1.01 -1.42
CA ILE A 101 9.60 -1.72 -1.19
C ILE A 101 9.73 -1.96 0.31
N PHE A 102 9.75 -3.23 0.72
CA PHE A 102 9.93 -3.60 2.12
C PHE A 102 11.39 -3.49 2.54
N GLN A 103 11.62 -3.24 3.83
CA GLN A 103 12.96 -3.14 4.40
C GLN A 103 13.77 -4.43 4.22
N ASP A 104 13.12 -5.59 4.34
CA ASP A 104 13.69 -6.91 4.03
C ASP A 104 13.14 -7.40 2.69
N ALA A 105 13.86 -7.09 1.62
CA ALA A 105 13.46 -7.47 0.26
C ALA A 105 13.55 -8.98 0.03
N LEU A 106 14.46 -9.69 0.70
CA LEU A 106 14.61 -11.14 0.53
C LEU A 106 13.44 -11.90 1.17
N ALA A 107 12.94 -11.44 2.32
CA ALA A 107 11.76 -12.01 2.95
C ALA A 107 10.46 -11.82 2.14
N SER A 108 10.48 -10.93 1.13
CA SER A 108 9.32 -10.73 0.25
C SER A 108 9.19 -11.81 -0.82
N LEU A 109 10.25 -12.56 -1.09
CA LEU A 109 10.24 -13.64 -2.07
C LEU A 109 9.73 -14.94 -1.43
N ASN A 110 8.91 -15.69 -2.18
CA ASN A 110 8.50 -17.01 -1.78
C ASN A 110 9.68 -18.00 -2.00
N PRO A 111 10.26 -18.57 -0.93
CA PRO A 111 11.43 -19.43 -1.03
C PRO A 111 11.16 -20.77 -1.77
N THR A 112 9.89 -21.16 -1.89
CA THR A 112 9.50 -22.40 -2.58
C THR A 112 9.30 -22.21 -4.09
N MET A 113 9.37 -20.97 -4.58
CA MET A 113 9.18 -20.65 -5.99
C MET A 113 10.45 -20.04 -6.61
N ARG A 114 10.74 -20.41 -7.85
CA ARG A 114 11.82 -19.77 -8.62
C ARG A 114 11.56 -18.28 -8.79
N VAL A 115 12.59 -17.44 -8.62
CA VAL A 115 12.50 -15.97 -8.72
C VAL A 115 11.91 -15.52 -10.06
N GLY A 116 12.41 -16.07 -11.17
CA GLY A 116 11.87 -15.75 -12.50
C GLY A 116 10.36 -15.99 -12.63
N LYS A 117 9.83 -17.06 -12.00
CA LYS A 117 8.39 -17.31 -12.00
C LYS A 117 7.62 -16.23 -11.25
N GLN A 118 8.14 -15.75 -10.12
CA GLN A 118 7.52 -14.68 -9.34
C GLN A 118 7.50 -13.35 -10.09
N ILE A 119 8.59 -13.04 -10.83
CA ILE A 119 8.65 -11.85 -11.69
C ILE A 119 7.64 -11.97 -12.83
N MET A 120 7.58 -13.13 -13.50
CA MET A 120 6.62 -13.38 -14.58
C MET A 120 5.17 -13.27 -14.15
N GLU A 121 4.80 -13.75 -12.95
CA GLU A 121 3.44 -13.61 -12.40
C GLU A 121 3.03 -12.16 -12.28
N ASN A 122 3.95 -11.29 -11.84
CA ASN A 122 3.71 -9.86 -11.75
C ASN A 122 3.50 -9.22 -13.14
N LEU A 123 4.38 -9.54 -14.10
CA LEU A 123 4.29 -9.03 -15.48
C LEU A 123 2.98 -9.46 -16.17
N MET A 124 2.60 -10.73 -16.03
CA MET A 124 1.33 -11.22 -16.58
C MET A 124 0.11 -10.59 -15.91
N GLY A 125 0.17 -10.36 -14.59
CA GLY A 125 -0.94 -9.80 -13.83
C GLY A 125 -1.19 -8.32 -14.07
N HIS A 126 -0.16 -7.53 -14.35
CA HIS A 126 -0.26 -6.07 -14.47
C HIS A 126 -0.03 -5.52 -15.87
N LYS A 127 0.72 -6.21 -16.72
CA LYS A 127 1.02 -5.77 -18.09
C LYS A 127 0.29 -6.56 -19.18
N ASN A 128 -0.62 -7.47 -18.81
CA ASN A 128 -1.33 -8.35 -19.75
C ASN A 128 -0.41 -9.11 -20.73
N MET A 129 0.80 -9.41 -20.31
CA MET A 129 1.78 -10.14 -21.11
C MET A 129 1.43 -11.63 -21.19
N THR A 130 1.70 -12.24 -22.32
CA THR A 130 1.71 -13.70 -22.44
C THR A 130 2.87 -14.30 -21.64
N LYS A 131 2.78 -15.58 -21.31
CA LYS A 131 3.85 -16.27 -20.58
C LYS A 131 5.20 -16.22 -21.29
N GLN A 132 5.20 -16.25 -22.63
CA GLN A 132 6.43 -16.19 -23.44
C GLN A 132 7.07 -14.79 -23.39
N GLU A 133 6.26 -13.73 -23.49
CA GLU A 133 6.70 -12.34 -23.35
C GLU A 133 7.22 -12.05 -21.95
N ALA A 134 6.48 -12.46 -20.93
CA ALA A 134 6.90 -12.31 -19.54
C ALA A 134 8.22 -13.05 -19.23
N ALA A 135 8.44 -14.22 -19.84
CA ALA A 135 9.69 -14.95 -19.66
C ALA A 135 10.89 -14.24 -20.29
N LYS A 136 10.71 -13.56 -21.42
CA LYS A 136 11.77 -12.76 -22.06
C LYS A 136 12.08 -11.49 -21.30
N GLU A 137 11.05 -10.84 -20.75
CA GLU A 137 11.20 -9.59 -19.99
C GLU A 137 11.77 -9.82 -18.58
N ALA A 138 11.62 -11.02 -18.02
CA ALA A 138 12.10 -11.38 -16.68
C ALA A 138 13.59 -11.78 -16.64
N VAL A 139 14.30 -11.82 -17.76
CA VAL A 139 15.72 -12.13 -17.90
C VAL A 139 16.50 -10.87 -18.19
#